data_cc532f69398f422155a3f6f23b5e2bab
#
_entry.id   cc532f69398f422155a3f6f23b5e2bab
#
_cell.length_a   1.000
_cell.length_b   1.000
_cell.length_c   1.000
_cell.angle_alpha   90.00
_cell.angle_beta   90.00
_cell.angle_gamma   90.00
#
_symmetry.space_group_name_H-M   'P 1'
#
loop_
_entity.id
_entity.type
_entity.pdbx_description
1 polymer ?
#
loop_
_entity_poly.entity_id
_entity_poly.type
_entity_poly.pdbx_seq_one_letter_code
_entity_poly.pdbx_strand_id
1 'polypeptide(L)'
;NVSDGVTTVYLCGDSTVTDQSAEIPYLPGACYASWGQALPAFLDGRIAVENQAHCGLTTETFRQEGHMDIVKHFLRPGDFCLIQFGHNDQKLPHLLADREYPVNLRRYIEEVRNLGGIPVLVTSPGRNIWKEDGTYHELLAEHVQAVKDVAVSTNTPVIDLHEFSVRFYEKTGMERSCGYFHPGDYTHTNEYGACLFASCIAAGLGRIFPEVFHVTAGPSDFTPPENLWDLLDSQNNRAGGTEQKEQFDAMEKSTAALLKALEEADQASAEE
;
A
#
# COMPACT_ATOMS: atom_id res chain seq x y z
N ASN A 1 3.03 -13.80 21.10
CA ASN A 1 2.09 -14.46 22.01
C ASN A 1 0.70 -13.86 21.87
N VAL A 2 -0.02 -14.29 20.85
CA VAL A 2 -1.44 -13.96 20.71
C VAL A 2 -2.19 -14.83 21.73
N SER A 3 -2.93 -14.20 22.64
CA SER A 3 -3.75 -14.93 23.63
C SER A 3 -4.91 -15.64 22.94
N ASP A 4 -5.37 -16.75 23.48
CA ASP A 4 -6.57 -17.42 22.99
C ASP A 4 -7.77 -16.43 22.99
N GLY A 5 -8.44 -16.30 21.83
CA GLY A 5 -9.58 -15.41 21.66
C GLY A 5 -9.26 -14.05 20.99
N VAL A 6 -8.02 -13.81 20.56
CA VAL A 6 -7.64 -12.65 19.73
C VAL A 6 -7.59 -13.07 18.27
N THR A 7 -8.32 -12.38 17.41
CA THR A 7 -8.21 -12.56 15.95
C THR A 7 -6.98 -11.80 15.44
N THR A 8 -6.18 -12.47 14.61
CA THR A 8 -5.00 -11.87 13.99
C THR A 8 -5.25 -11.54 12.53
N VAL A 9 -4.80 -10.36 12.11
CA VAL A 9 -4.77 -9.93 10.72
C VAL A 9 -3.32 -9.95 10.25
N TYR A 10 -2.99 -10.88 9.38
CA TYR A 10 -1.69 -10.96 8.71
C TYR A 10 -1.69 -10.06 7.49
N LEU A 11 -0.60 -9.30 7.29
CA LEU A 11 -0.43 -8.45 6.14
C LEU A 11 0.67 -9.00 5.24
N CYS A 12 0.32 -9.27 3.98
CA CYS A 12 1.25 -9.65 2.92
C CYS A 12 1.31 -8.52 1.90
N GLY A 13 2.49 -7.97 1.64
CA GLY A 13 2.61 -6.83 0.76
C GLY A 13 4.03 -6.33 0.57
N ASP A 14 4.11 -5.17 -0.05
CA ASP A 14 5.34 -4.45 -0.37
C ASP A 14 5.57 -3.23 0.55
N SER A 15 6.39 -2.28 0.09
CA SER A 15 6.73 -1.05 0.83
C SER A 15 5.55 -0.15 1.15
N THR A 16 4.41 -0.29 0.47
CA THR A 16 3.21 0.50 0.73
C THR A 16 2.37 -0.07 1.88
N VAL A 17 2.76 -1.26 2.37
CA VAL A 17 2.09 -1.99 3.47
C VAL A 17 2.99 -2.12 4.71
N THR A 18 4.31 -2.23 4.53
CA THR A 18 5.28 -2.59 5.58
C THR A 18 5.34 -1.60 6.74
N ASP A 19 5.90 -2.03 7.85
CA ASP A 19 6.34 -1.14 8.92
C ASP A 19 7.64 -0.44 8.50
N GLN A 20 7.58 0.87 8.38
CA GLN A 20 8.73 1.68 8.02
C GLN A 20 9.60 1.94 9.25
N SER A 21 10.92 2.01 9.05
CA SER A 21 11.85 2.38 10.12
C SER A 21 11.63 3.83 10.53
N ALA A 22 11.62 4.08 11.84
CA ALA A 22 11.54 5.44 12.35
C ALA A 22 12.81 6.23 11.98
N GLU A 23 12.61 7.41 11.40
CA GLU A 23 13.69 8.37 11.13
C GLU A 23 13.93 9.25 12.34
N ILE A 24 15.19 9.62 12.59
CA ILE A 24 15.58 10.47 13.72
C ILE A 24 16.37 11.67 13.20
N PRO A 25 15.95 12.91 13.49
CA PRO A 25 14.78 13.27 14.30
C PRO A 25 13.47 13.01 13.56
N TYR A 26 12.41 12.64 14.30
CA TYR A 26 11.09 12.53 13.73
C TYR A 26 10.57 13.91 13.31
N LEU A 27 10.22 14.03 12.04
CA LEU A 27 9.65 15.26 11.46
C LEU A 27 8.28 14.92 10.87
N PRO A 28 7.19 15.47 11.41
CA PRO A 28 5.85 15.26 10.88
C PRO A 28 5.77 15.57 9.38
N GLY A 29 5.25 14.62 8.60
CA GLY A 29 5.12 14.73 7.15
C GLY A 29 6.37 14.39 6.34
N ALA A 30 7.52 14.17 6.99
CA ALA A 30 8.80 13.88 6.31
C ALA A 30 9.30 12.44 6.48
N CYS A 31 8.68 11.65 7.36
CA CYS A 31 9.07 10.26 7.56
C CYS A 31 8.25 9.32 6.69
N TYR A 32 8.84 8.20 6.27
CA TYR A 32 8.07 7.14 5.64
C TYR A 32 7.12 6.47 6.64
N ALA A 33 5.91 6.19 6.20
CA ALA A 33 4.96 5.35 6.91
C ALA A 33 4.03 4.68 5.89
N SER A 34 3.50 3.49 6.21
CA SER A 34 2.61 2.75 5.32
C SER A 34 1.33 2.35 6.03
N TRP A 35 0.28 2.03 5.26
CA TRP A 35 -1.03 1.79 5.85
C TRP A 35 -1.06 0.58 6.79
N GLY A 36 -0.24 -0.45 6.55
CA GLY A 36 -0.17 -1.61 7.44
C GLY A 36 0.37 -1.26 8.82
N GLN A 37 1.33 -0.34 8.90
CA GLN A 37 1.85 0.22 10.15
C GLN A 37 0.77 1.02 10.91
N ALA A 38 -0.06 1.77 10.21
CA ALA A 38 -1.09 2.61 10.80
C ALA A 38 -2.40 1.85 11.13
N LEU A 39 -2.65 0.70 10.49
CA LEU A 39 -3.91 -0.05 10.61
C LEU A 39 -4.32 -0.36 12.06
N PRO A 40 -3.42 -0.76 12.99
CA PRO A 40 -3.80 -1.06 14.36
C PRO A 40 -4.50 0.10 15.08
N ALA A 41 -4.21 1.34 14.70
CA ALA A 41 -4.83 2.53 15.32
C ALA A 41 -6.32 2.69 14.99
N PHE A 42 -6.82 2.00 13.96
CA PHE A 42 -8.22 2.05 13.48
C PHE A 42 -9.05 0.83 13.87
N LEU A 43 -8.43 -0.17 14.51
CA LEU A 43 -9.07 -1.40 14.94
C LEU A 43 -9.19 -1.45 16.47
N ASP A 44 -10.18 -2.16 16.99
CA ASP A 44 -10.29 -2.32 18.43
C ASP A 44 -9.21 -3.29 18.98
N GLY A 45 -8.95 -3.22 20.28
CA GLY A 45 -7.87 -3.96 20.93
C GLY A 45 -8.05 -5.49 20.97
N ARG A 46 -9.09 -6.05 20.34
CA ARG A 46 -9.31 -7.50 20.19
C ARG A 46 -8.71 -8.03 18.88
N ILE A 47 -8.24 -7.15 18.02
CA ILE A 47 -7.60 -7.48 16.75
C ILE A 47 -6.09 -7.22 16.89
N ALA A 48 -5.31 -8.26 16.66
CA ALA A 48 -3.86 -8.13 16.48
C ALA A 48 -3.54 -7.96 15.00
N VAL A 49 -2.53 -7.16 14.67
CA VAL A 49 -2.00 -7.02 13.32
C VAL A 49 -0.58 -7.54 13.29
N GLU A 50 -0.31 -8.47 12.41
CA GLU A 50 1.01 -9.07 12.17
C GLU A 50 1.47 -8.71 10.76
N ASN A 51 2.37 -7.73 10.66
CA ASN A 51 2.81 -7.19 9.37
C ASN A 51 4.05 -7.92 8.86
N GLN A 52 3.91 -8.75 7.84
CA GLN A 52 5.00 -9.46 7.16
C GLN A 52 5.41 -8.79 5.84
N ALA A 53 4.76 -7.67 5.47
CA ALA A 53 5.13 -6.93 4.26
C ALA A 53 6.55 -6.37 4.36
N HIS A 54 7.25 -6.27 3.23
CA HIS A 54 8.60 -5.73 3.19
C HIS A 54 8.85 -4.94 1.89
N CYS A 55 9.76 -3.96 1.97
CA CYS A 55 10.08 -3.08 0.86
C CYS A 55 10.60 -3.85 -0.36
N GLY A 56 10.15 -3.48 -1.56
CA GLY A 56 10.63 -4.03 -2.83
C GLY A 56 10.06 -5.39 -3.20
N LEU A 57 9.26 -6.03 -2.34
CA LEU A 57 8.74 -7.37 -2.61
C LEU A 57 7.63 -7.37 -3.67
N THR A 58 7.61 -8.47 -4.42
CA THR A 58 6.59 -8.86 -5.38
C THR A 58 5.77 -10.03 -4.85
N THR A 59 4.71 -10.43 -5.55
CA THR A 59 3.96 -11.66 -5.26
C THR A 59 4.85 -12.91 -5.25
N GLU A 60 5.97 -12.89 -5.95
CA GLU A 60 6.91 -14.00 -6.03
C GLU A 60 7.97 -13.92 -4.93
N THR A 61 8.69 -12.79 -4.81
CA THR A 61 9.83 -12.65 -3.89
C THR A 61 9.40 -12.69 -2.42
N PHE A 62 8.21 -12.21 -2.06
CA PHE A 62 7.64 -12.38 -0.72
C PHE A 62 7.60 -13.85 -0.28
N ARG A 63 7.36 -14.76 -1.21
CA ARG A 63 7.36 -16.21 -0.96
C ARG A 63 8.77 -16.77 -0.93
N GLN A 64 9.62 -16.37 -1.89
CA GLN A 64 11.00 -16.84 -2.01
C GLN A 64 11.85 -16.47 -0.78
N GLU A 65 11.58 -15.31 -0.19
CA GLU A 65 12.28 -14.83 1.01
C GLU A 65 11.69 -15.38 2.33
N GLY A 66 10.64 -16.22 2.24
CA GLY A 66 10.10 -16.95 3.39
C GLY A 66 9.05 -16.19 4.20
N HIS A 67 8.64 -14.98 3.81
CA HIS A 67 7.63 -14.21 4.53
C HIS A 67 6.27 -14.94 4.57
N MET A 68 5.88 -15.57 3.46
CA MET A 68 4.65 -16.38 3.45
C MET A 68 4.76 -17.64 4.35
N ASP A 69 5.95 -18.19 4.52
CA ASP A 69 6.15 -19.34 5.42
C ASP A 69 5.95 -18.94 6.88
N ILE A 70 6.32 -17.72 7.27
CA ILE A 70 6.01 -17.16 8.58
C ILE A 70 4.50 -17.04 8.77
N VAL A 71 3.79 -16.47 7.82
CA VAL A 71 2.32 -16.37 7.85
C VAL A 71 1.70 -17.76 8.01
N LYS A 72 2.10 -18.73 7.17
CA LYS A 72 1.57 -20.11 7.23
C LYS A 72 1.84 -20.81 8.56
N HIS A 73 2.96 -20.50 9.20
CA HIS A 73 3.34 -21.12 10.47
C HIS A 73 2.46 -20.65 11.64
N PHE A 74 2.06 -19.38 11.63
CA PHE A 74 1.36 -18.78 12.77
C PHE A 74 -0.15 -18.59 12.55
N LEU A 75 -0.62 -18.53 11.29
CA LEU A 75 -2.02 -18.35 10.94
C LEU A 75 -2.88 -19.49 11.49
N ARG A 76 -3.98 -19.15 12.15
CA ARG A 76 -4.93 -20.07 12.74
C ARG A 76 -6.29 -19.98 12.03
N PRO A 77 -7.13 -21.00 12.11
CA PRO A 77 -8.50 -20.92 11.62
C PRO A 77 -9.25 -19.73 12.20
N GLY A 78 -9.85 -18.92 11.31
CA GLY A 78 -10.56 -17.70 11.67
C GLY A 78 -9.71 -16.42 11.66
N ASP A 79 -8.38 -16.51 11.53
CA ASP A 79 -7.52 -15.36 11.29
C ASP A 79 -7.69 -14.83 9.86
N PHE A 80 -7.33 -13.57 9.65
CA PHE A 80 -7.40 -12.89 8.35
C PHE A 80 -6.03 -12.73 7.72
N CYS A 81 -5.98 -12.74 6.40
CA CYS A 81 -4.77 -12.43 5.65
C CYS A 81 -5.10 -11.42 4.56
N LEU A 82 -4.62 -10.18 4.71
CA LEU A 82 -4.74 -9.13 3.71
C LEU A 82 -3.56 -9.23 2.75
N ILE A 83 -3.86 -9.23 1.45
CA ILE A 83 -2.87 -9.45 0.39
C ILE A 83 -2.91 -8.27 -0.56
N GLN A 84 -1.81 -7.48 -0.60
CA GLN A 84 -1.66 -6.34 -1.49
C GLN A 84 -0.27 -6.33 -2.12
N PHE A 85 -0.22 -6.49 -3.43
CA PHE A 85 0.98 -6.38 -4.28
C PHE A 85 0.62 -5.69 -5.60
N GLY A 86 1.62 -5.32 -6.39
CA GLY A 86 1.43 -4.76 -7.72
C GLY A 86 2.47 -3.72 -8.10
N HIS A 87 2.87 -2.83 -7.19
CA HIS A 87 3.82 -1.75 -7.46
C HIS A 87 5.20 -2.24 -7.95
N ASN A 88 5.63 -3.42 -7.52
CA ASN A 88 6.90 -4.02 -7.95
C ASN A 88 6.69 -5.08 -9.02
N ASP A 89 5.58 -5.81 -8.97
CA ASP A 89 5.22 -6.82 -9.97
C ASP A 89 5.14 -6.22 -11.36
N GLN A 90 4.50 -5.07 -11.53
CA GLN A 90 4.36 -4.39 -12.83
C GLN A 90 5.68 -4.06 -13.53
N LYS A 91 6.80 -4.05 -12.80
CA LYS A 91 8.14 -3.76 -13.35
C LYS A 91 8.82 -5.01 -13.92
N LEU A 92 8.22 -6.18 -13.75
CA LEU A 92 8.80 -7.46 -14.13
C LEU A 92 7.95 -8.15 -15.21
N PRO A 93 8.49 -8.43 -16.39
CA PRO A 93 7.73 -8.95 -17.54
C PRO A 93 6.94 -10.22 -17.24
N HIS A 94 7.49 -11.12 -16.41
CA HIS A 94 6.81 -12.37 -16.04
C HIS A 94 5.71 -12.19 -14.98
N LEU A 95 5.65 -11.04 -14.29
CA LEU A 95 4.64 -10.72 -13.27
C LEU A 95 3.61 -9.68 -13.75
N LEU A 96 3.45 -9.51 -15.06
CA LEU A 96 2.41 -8.65 -15.62
C LEU A 96 1.00 -9.19 -15.28
N ALA A 97 0.02 -8.32 -15.40
CA ALA A 97 -1.36 -8.57 -15.00
C ALA A 97 -2.03 -9.76 -15.69
N ASP A 98 -1.58 -10.13 -16.89
CA ASP A 98 -2.05 -11.27 -17.69
C ASP A 98 -1.15 -12.52 -17.60
N ARG A 99 -0.11 -12.48 -16.74
CA ARG A 99 0.90 -13.54 -16.58
C ARG A 99 0.85 -14.19 -15.19
N GLU A 100 2.02 -14.32 -14.54
CA GLU A 100 2.12 -15.01 -13.25
C GLU A 100 1.49 -14.23 -12.08
N TYR A 101 1.30 -12.92 -12.19
CA TYR A 101 0.74 -12.12 -11.10
C TYR A 101 -0.63 -12.64 -10.59
N PRO A 102 -1.67 -12.84 -11.42
CA PRO A 102 -2.94 -13.39 -10.95
C PRO A 102 -2.84 -14.86 -10.51
N VAL A 103 -1.89 -15.63 -11.03
CA VAL A 103 -1.64 -17.01 -10.60
C VAL A 103 -1.11 -17.01 -9.17
N ASN A 104 -0.14 -16.14 -8.88
CA ASN A 104 0.41 -15.98 -7.55
C ASN A 104 -0.66 -15.54 -6.53
N LEU A 105 -1.53 -14.59 -6.88
CA LEU A 105 -2.64 -14.18 -6.00
C LEU A 105 -3.57 -15.34 -5.65
N ARG A 106 -3.95 -16.17 -6.63
CA ARG A 106 -4.75 -17.38 -6.37
C ARG A 106 -4.06 -18.34 -5.43
N ARG A 107 -2.76 -18.50 -5.56
CA ARG A 107 -1.96 -19.36 -4.69
C ARG A 107 -1.95 -18.85 -3.23
N TYR A 108 -1.84 -17.55 -3.00
CA TYR A 108 -1.99 -16.97 -1.65
C TYR A 108 -3.36 -17.28 -1.06
N ILE A 109 -4.42 -17.08 -1.84
CA ILE A 109 -5.81 -17.35 -1.41
C ILE A 109 -5.98 -18.80 -1.01
N GLU A 110 -5.53 -19.74 -1.84
CA GLU A 110 -5.63 -21.18 -1.58
C GLU A 110 -4.86 -21.60 -0.32
N GLU A 111 -3.64 -21.10 -0.15
CA GLU A 111 -2.82 -21.43 1.02
C GLU A 111 -3.44 -20.93 2.32
N VAL A 112 -3.95 -19.69 2.33
CA VAL A 112 -4.65 -19.13 3.49
C VAL A 112 -5.91 -19.93 3.82
N ARG A 113 -6.72 -20.27 2.82
CA ARG A 113 -7.94 -21.08 3.00
C ARG A 113 -7.65 -22.48 3.49
N ASN A 114 -6.60 -23.13 3.00
CA ASN A 114 -6.20 -24.47 3.42
C ASN A 114 -5.81 -24.54 4.90
N LEU A 115 -5.43 -23.40 5.49
CA LEU A 115 -5.15 -23.26 6.92
C LEU A 115 -6.37 -22.81 7.74
N GLY A 116 -7.54 -22.65 7.11
CA GLY A 116 -8.76 -22.16 7.74
C GLY A 116 -8.80 -20.66 7.94
N GLY A 117 -7.86 -19.91 7.36
CA GLY A 117 -7.84 -18.45 7.37
C GLY A 117 -8.77 -17.82 6.33
N ILE A 118 -8.99 -16.54 6.46
CA ILE A 118 -9.86 -15.73 5.61
C ILE A 118 -9.01 -14.78 4.78
N PRO A 119 -8.78 -15.05 3.47
CA PRO A 119 -8.04 -14.15 2.62
C PRO A 119 -8.91 -12.93 2.23
N VAL A 120 -8.30 -11.77 2.21
CA VAL A 120 -8.89 -10.53 1.72
C VAL A 120 -7.89 -9.89 0.75
N LEU A 121 -8.31 -9.63 -0.47
CA LEU A 121 -7.49 -8.91 -1.43
C LEU A 121 -7.62 -7.40 -1.21
N VAL A 122 -6.52 -6.69 -1.41
CA VAL A 122 -6.49 -5.24 -1.39
C VAL A 122 -5.85 -4.78 -2.70
N THR A 123 -6.52 -3.90 -3.45
CA THR A 123 -5.92 -3.31 -4.64
C THR A 123 -4.82 -2.32 -4.22
N SER A 124 -3.70 -2.28 -4.95
CA SER A 124 -2.62 -1.33 -4.68
C SER A 124 -3.11 0.11 -4.82
N PRO A 125 -2.78 1.01 -3.89
CA PRO A 125 -3.12 2.42 -4.04
C PRO A 125 -2.48 3.01 -5.30
N GLY A 126 -3.15 3.95 -5.95
CA GLY A 126 -2.60 4.67 -7.10
C GLY A 126 -1.31 5.42 -6.73
N ARG A 127 -0.40 5.55 -7.67
CA ARG A 127 0.74 6.45 -7.50
C ARG A 127 0.26 7.90 -7.68
N ASN A 128 0.72 8.82 -6.87
CA ASN A 128 0.33 10.24 -6.99
C ASN A 128 1.08 10.92 -8.15
N ILE A 129 0.81 10.48 -9.37
CA ILE A 129 1.47 10.94 -10.59
C ILE A 129 0.46 11.68 -11.47
N TRP A 130 0.89 12.78 -12.07
CA TRP A 130 0.05 13.66 -12.84
C TRP A 130 0.67 13.96 -14.20
N LYS A 131 -0.17 14.10 -15.21
CA LYS A 131 0.24 14.52 -16.54
C LYS A 131 0.45 16.03 -16.58
N GLU A 132 1.13 16.52 -17.61
CA GLU A 132 1.38 17.95 -17.83
C GLU A 132 0.08 18.80 -17.92
N ASP A 133 -1.02 18.19 -18.36
CA ASP A 133 -2.33 18.84 -18.45
C ASP A 133 -3.08 18.89 -17.10
N GLY A 134 -2.47 18.40 -16.03
CA GLY A 134 -3.03 18.38 -14.67
C GLY A 134 -4.03 17.23 -14.43
N THR A 135 -4.15 16.26 -15.34
CA THR A 135 -4.96 15.07 -15.12
C THR A 135 -4.16 13.96 -14.44
N TYR A 136 -4.83 13.12 -13.66
CA TYR A 136 -4.20 11.97 -13.00
C TYR A 136 -3.63 10.99 -14.05
N HIS A 137 -2.44 10.45 -13.78
CA HIS A 137 -1.79 9.48 -14.64
C HIS A 137 -1.90 8.07 -14.04
N GLU A 138 -2.78 7.26 -14.62
CA GLU A 138 -3.00 5.89 -14.21
C GLU A 138 -1.87 4.96 -14.69
N LEU A 139 -1.28 4.18 -13.78
CA LEU A 139 -0.18 3.26 -14.06
C LEU A 139 -0.41 1.83 -13.56
N LEU A 140 -1.51 1.59 -12.84
CA LEU A 140 -1.76 0.30 -12.18
C LEU A 140 -3.04 -0.37 -12.64
N ALA A 141 -3.76 0.23 -13.61
CA ALA A 141 -5.09 -0.21 -14.02
C ALA A 141 -5.19 -1.71 -14.30
N GLU A 142 -4.22 -2.28 -15.02
CA GLU A 142 -4.23 -3.69 -15.39
C GLU A 142 -4.03 -4.61 -14.19
N HIS A 143 -3.06 -4.29 -13.30
CA HIS A 143 -2.83 -5.04 -12.07
C HIS A 143 -4.03 -4.93 -11.11
N VAL A 144 -4.64 -3.76 -11.00
CA VAL A 144 -5.86 -3.55 -10.21
C VAL A 144 -7.01 -4.37 -10.76
N GLN A 145 -7.20 -4.39 -12.08
CA GLN A 145 -8.23 -5.22 -12.72
C GLN A 145 -7.98 -6.70 -12.48
N ALA A 146 -6.73 -7.16 -12.59
CA ALA A 146 -6.37 -8.55 -12.31
C ALA A 146 -6.70 -8.95 -10.86
N VAL A 147 -6.46 -8.08 -9.86
CA VAL A 147 -6.89 -8.32 -8.47
C VAL A 147 -8.40 -8.49 -8.38
N LYS A 148 -9.18 -7.61 -9.03
CA LYS A 148 -10.65 -7.67 -9.03
C LYS A 148 -11.16 -8.95 -9.71
N ASP A 149 -10.56 -9.35 -10.82
CA ASP A 149 -10.94 -10.58 -11.55
C ASP A 149 -10.62 -11.84 -10.74
N VAL A 150 -9.48 -11.86 -10.05
CA VAL A 150 -9.13 -12.93 -9.11
C VAL A 150 -10.13 -12.95 -7.97
N ALA A 151 -10.48 -11.80 -7.37
CA ALA A 151 -11.47 -11.71 -6.30
C ALA A 151 -12.82 -12.32 -6.72
N VAL A 152 -13.32 -11.95 -7.89
CA VAL A 152 -14.57 -12.49 -8.44
C VAL A 152 -14.48 -13.98 -8.71
N SER A 153 -13.44 -14.42 -9.43
CA SER A 153 -13.30 -15.83 -9.85
C SER A 153 -13.07 -16.80 -8.69
N THR A 154 -12.53 -16.31 -7.56
CA THR A 154 -12.27 -17.10 -6.36
C THR A 154 -13.27 -16.86 -5.23
N ASN A 155 -14.27 -16.01 -5.44
CA ASN A 155 -15.19 -15.53 -4.40
C ASN A 155 -14.42 -15.06 -3.14
N THR A 156 -13.42 -14.19 -3.35
CA THR A 156 -12.60 -13.61 -2.28
C THR A 156 -13.01 -12.16 -2.06
N PRO A 157 -13.23 -11.72 -0.81
CA PRO A 157 -13.47 -10.32 -0.52
C PRO A 157 -12.34 -9.43 -1.01
N VAL A 158 -12.68 -8.23 -1.50
CA VAL A 158 -11.71 -7.24 -1.96
C VAL A 158 -12.01 -5.85 -1.38
N ILE A 159 -10.97 -5.15 -0.96
CA ILE A 159 -11.01 -3.74 -0.58
C ILE A 159 -10.34 -2.95 -1.68
N ASP A 160 -11.09 -2.06 -2.32
CA ASP A 160 -10.60 -1.26 -3.45
C ASP A 160 -9.91 0.02 -2.96
N LEU A 161 -8.69 -0.14 -2.45
CA LEU A 161 -7.85 0.98 -2.03
C LEU A 161 -7.39 1.83 -3.21
N HIS A 162 -7.26 1.22 -4.39
CA HIS A 162 -6.90 1.95 -5.60
C HIS A 162 -7.93 3.02 -5.95
N GLU A 163 -9.19 2.61 -6.10
CA GLU A 163 -10.28 3.55 -6.41
C GLU A 163 -10.40 4.65 -5.35
N PHE A 164 -10.26 4.29 -4.07
CA PHE A 164 -10.27 5.27 -2.98
C PHE A 164 -9.15 6.29 -3.14
N SER A 165 -7.90 5.85 -3.36
CA SER A 165 -6.72 6.72 -3.46
C SER A 165 -6.79 7.65 -4.68
N VAL A 166 -7.16 7.12 -5.86
CA VAL A 166 -7.28 7.92 -7.09
C VAL A 166 -8.35 9.00 -6.95
N ARG A 167 -9.54 8.64 -6.45
CA ARG A 167 -10.61 9.61 -6.18
C ARG A 167 -10.19 10.69 -5.17
N PHE A 168 -9.41 10.28 -4.17
CA PHE A 168 -8.86 11.21 -3.19
C PHE A 168 -7.90 12.20 -3.86
N TYR A 169 -6.96 11.73 -4.71
CA TYR A 169 -6.04 12.60 -5.44
C TYR A 169 -6.77 13.57 -6.36
N GLU A 170 -7.67 13.07 -7.19
CA GLU A 170 -8.44 13.92 -8.13
C GLU A 170 -9.26 14.98 -7.40
N LYS A 171 -9.87 14.64 -6.26
CA LYS A 171 -10.63 15.59 -5.46
C LYS A 171 -9.75 16.62 -4.76
N THR A 172 -8.59 16.20 -4.28
CA THR A 172 -7.66 17.03 -3.48
C THR A 172 -6.78 17.89 -4.35
N GLY A 173 -6.46 17.42 -5.56
CA GLY A 173 -5.52 18.04 -6.49
C GLY A 173 -4.06 17.70 -6.18
N MET A 174 -3.20 17.89 -7.18
CA MET A 174 -1.79 17.51 -7.15
C MET A 174 -1.04 18.11 -5.95
N GLU A 175 -1.11 19.41 -5.79
CA GLU A 175 -0.36 20.16 -4.76
C GLU A 175 -0.68 19.65 -3.34
N ARG A 176 -1.97 19.51 -3.01
CA ARG A 176 -2.41 19.07 -1.68
C ARG A 176 -2.20 17.58 -1.45
N SER A 177 -2.37 16.75 -2.48
CA SER A 177 -2.18 15.30 -2.36
C SER A 177 -0.72 14.93 -2.08
N CYS A 178 0.26 15.71 -2.56
CA CYS A 178 1.67 15.52 -2.24
C CYS A 178 1.96 15.58 -0.73
N GLY A 179 1.18 16.31 0.06
CA GLY A 179 1.32 16.38 1.52
C GLY A 179 1.07 15.04 2.26
N TYR A 180 0.53 14.05 1.58
CA TYR A 180 0.28 12.70 2.10
C TYR A 180 1.40 11.70 1.76
N PHE A 181 2.45 12.16 1.10
CA PHE A 181 3.58 11.36 0.68
C PHE A 181 4.87 11.83 1.33
N HIS A 182 5.84 10.92 1.42
CA HIS A 182 7.20 11.31 1.76
C HIS A 182 7.68 12.39 0.77
N PRO A 183 8.38 13.43 1.23
CA PRO A 183 8.85 14.51 0.36
C PRO A 183 9.62 14.00 -0.86
N GLY A 184 9.19 14.40 -2.05
CA GLY A 184 9.78 13.97 -3.32
C GLY A 184 9.41 12.55 -3.77
N ASP A 185 8.49 11.89 -3.07
CA ASP A 185 7.97 10.57 -3.45
C ASP A 185 6.51 10.67 -3.90
N TYR A 186 6.11 9.81 -4.82
CA TYR A 186 4.74 9.71 -5.34
C TYR A 186 4.11 8.34 -5.08
N THR A 187 4.84 7.43 -4.45
CA THR A 187 4.43 6.05 -4.16
C THR A 187 4.31 5.79 -2.67
N HIS A 188 5.33 6.23 -1.92
CA HIS A 188 5.44 5.94 -0.49
C HIS A 188 4.88 7.09 0.32
N THR A 189 3.97 6.76 1.21
CA THR A 189 3.28 7.73 2.06
C THR A 189 4.14 8.15 3.25
N ASN A 190 3.80 9.31 3.80
CA ASN A 190 4.14 9.69 5.17
C ASN A 190 3.02 9.23 6.14
N GLU A 191 3.09 9.62 7.41
CA GLU A 191 2.09 9.23 8.42
C GLU A 191 0.68 9.70 8.09
N TYR A 192 0.50 10.84 7.43
CA TYR A 192 -0.82 11.33 7.01
C TYR A 192 -1.45 10.41 5.96
N GLY A 193 -0.68 10.03 4.95
CA GLY A 193 -1.12 9.11 3.91
C GLY A 193 -1.30 7.68 4.44
N ALA A 194 -0.42 7.24 5.32
CA ALA A 194 -0.55 5.95 5.99
C ALA A 194 -1.87 5.84 6.77
N CYS A 195 -2.20 6.85 7.57
CA CYS A 195 -3.46 6.91 8.31
C CYS A 195 -4.68 7.01 7.38
N LEU A 196 -4.59 7.81 6.31
CA LEU A 196 -5.66 7.93 5.32
C LEU A 196 -5.99 6.57 4.70
N PHE A 197 -4.99 5.83 4.23
CA PHE A 197 -5.19 4.52 3.61
C PHE A 197 -5.61 3.46 4.63
N ALA A 198 -5.03 3.46 5.82
CA ALA A 198 -5.43 2.56 6.90
C ALA A 198 -6.89 2.76 7.29
N SER A 199 -7.39 4.00 7.32
CA SER A 199 -8.82 4.29 7.58
C SER A 199 -9.73 3.67 6.52
N CYS A 200 -9.34 3.70 5.25
CA CYS A 200 -10.06 3.05 4.16
C CYS A 200 -10.09 1.53 4.34
N ILE A 201 -8.93 0.92 4.67
CA ILE A 201 -8.83 -0.53 4.91
C ILE A 201 -9.71 -0.93 6.09
N ALA A 202 -9.61 -0.24 7.22
CA ALA A 202 -10.42 -0.52 8.41
C ALA A 202 -11.94 -0.39 8.12
N ALA A 203 -12.36 0.67 7.43
CA ALA A 203 -13.75 0.85 7.01
C ALA A 203 -14.20 -0.27 6.06
N GLY A 204 -13.32 -0.73 5.16
CA GLY A 204 -13.57 -1.87 4.27
C GLY A 204 -13.80 -3.16 5.06
N LEU A 205 -12.93 -3.46 6.02
CA LEU A 205 -13.04 -4.61 6.91
C LEU A 205 -14.34 -4.56 7.73
N GLY A 206 -14.64 -3.41 8.36
CA GLY A 206 -15.88 -3.24 9.13
C GLY A 206 -17.15 -3.37 8.30
N ARG A 207 -17.11 -2.99 7.02
CA ARG A 207 -18.25 -3.17 6.10
C ARG A 207 -18.43 -4.63 5.68
N ILE A 208 -17.34 -5.36 5.42
CA ILE A 208 -17.39 -6.74 4.92
C ILE A 208 -17.63 -7.73 6.07
N PHE A 209 -17.05 -7.48 7.24
CA PHE A 209 -17.10 -8.35 8.41
C PHE A 209 -17.49 -7.59 9.68
N PRO A 210 -18.71 -7.01 9.73
CA PRO A 210 -19.14 -6.12 10.82
C PRO A 210 -19.19 -6.79 12.19
N GLU A 211 -19.33 -8.10 12.24
CA GLU A 211 -19.32 -8.89 13.48
C GLU A 211 -17.93 -9.10 14.07
N VAL A 212 -16.87 -8.87 13.29
CA VAL A 212 -15.47 -9.07 13.71
C VAL A 212 -14.76 -7.74 13.89
N PHE A 213 -14.88 -6.83 12.91
CA PHE A 213 -14.14 -5.59 12.91
C PHE A 213 -15.00 -4.42 13.38
N HIS A 214 -14.71 -3.96 14.59
CA HIS A 214 -15.26 -2.73 15.14
C HIS A 214 -14.24 -1.61 14.91
N VAL A 215 -14.53 -0.79 13.90
CA VAL A 215 -13.65 0.30 13.49
C VAL A 215 -13.71 1.43 14.51
N THR A 216 -12.54 1.86 14.97
CA THR A 216 -12.39 3.04 15.83
C THR A 216 -12.21 4.29 14.98
N ALA A 217 -12.34 5.47 15.59
CA ALA A 217 -12.10 6.72 14.87
C ALA A 217 -10.63 6.90 14.43
N GLY A 218 -9.72 6.09 14.99
CA GLY A 218 -8.30 6.23 14.75
C GLY A 218 -7.73 7.52 15.37
N PRO A 219 -6.55 7.98 14.91
CA PRO A 219 -6.00 9.27 15.26
C PRO A 219 -6.97 10.40 14.90
N SER A 220 -7.11 11.39 15.76
CA SER A 220 -8.11 12.45 15.59
C SER A 220 -7.82 13.41 14.44
N ASP A 221 -6.57 13.50 14.02
CA ASP A 221 -6.14 14.37 12.92
C ASP A 221 -4.99 13.71 12.15
N PHE A 222 -5.26 13.34 10.90
CA PHE A 222 -4.27 12.87 9.95
C PHE A 222 -4.33 13.65 8.64
N THR A 223 -4.75 14.92 8.72
CA THR A 223 -4.72 15.85 7.60
C THR A 223 -3.43 16.67 7.66
N PRO A 224 -2.61 16.69 6.62
CA PRO A 224 -1.42 17.54 6.58
C PRO A 224 -1.80 19.01 6.81
N PRO A 225 -1.04 19.75 7.63
CA PRO A 225 -1.28 21.16 7.80
C PRO A 225 -1.09 21.91 6.47
N GLU A 226 -1.85 23.00 6.27
CA GLU A 226 -1.78 23.77 5.01
C GLU A 226 -0.39 24.35 4.71
N ASN A 227 0.38 24.61 5.77
CA ASN A 227 1.75 25.10 5.69
C ASN A 227 2.81 24.01 5.87
N LEU A 228 2.49 22.74 5.56
CA LEU A 228 3.41 21.63 5.74
C LEU A 228 4.77 21.88 5.09
N TRP A 229 4.77 22.34 3.86
CA TRP A 229 6.00 22.59 3.10
C TRP A 229 6.87 23.69 3.75
N ASP A 230 6.25 24.78 4.19
CA ASP A 230 6.98 25.86 4.93
C ASP A 230 7.59 25.32 6.24
N LEU A 231 6.87 24.41 6.92
CA LEU A 231 7.38 23.78 8.13
C LEU A 231 8.58 22.87 7.82
N LEU A 232 8.49 22.05 6.78
CA LEU A 232 9.57 21.16 6.35
C LEU A 232 10.78 21.96 5.87
N ASP A 233 10.59 23.00 5.06
CA ASP A 233 11.66 23.88 4.60
C ASP A 233 12.34 24.63 5.74
N SER A 234 11.58 25.11 6.71
CA SER A 234 12.14 25.79 7.88
C SER A 234 13.00 24.86 8.76
N GLN A 235 12.66 23.58 8.79
CA GLN A 235 13.40 22.53 9.52
C GLN A 235 14.62 22.07 8.71
N ASN A 236 14.46 21.91 7.39
CA ASN A 236 15.52 21.55 6.48
C ASN A 236 16.57 22.64 6.31
N ASN A 237 16.19 23.91 6.30
CA ASN A 237 17.14 25.04 6.31
C ASN A 237 18.06 25.05 7.56
N ARG A 238 17.63 24.44 8.65
CA ARG A 238 18.49 24.20 9.83
C ARG A 238 19.46 23.03 9.63
N ALA A 239 19.18 22.15 8.63
CA ALA A 239 19.94 20.95 8.33
C ALA A 239 20.60 20.94 6.93
N GLY A 240 20.49 22.02 6.14
CA GLY A 240 21.01 22.10 4.77
C GLY A 240 20.11 21.45 3.70
N GLY A 241 18.81 21.50 3.88
CA GLY A 241 17.86 20.76 3.06
C GLY A 241 17.26 21.47 1.82
N THR A 242 16.36 20.79 1.18
CA THR A 242 15.82 20.99 -0.16
C THR A 242 14.56 21.85 -0.19
N GLU A 243 14.42 22.69 -1.19
CA GLU A 243 13.23 23.48 -1.46
C GLU A 243 12.10 22.62 -2.07
N GLN A 244 10.84 23.02 -1.90
CA GLN A 244 9.66 22.35 -2.45
C GLN A 244 9.79 22.06 -3.96
N LYS A 245 10.42 22.97 -4.72
CA LYS A 245 10.69 22.80 -6.16
C LYS A 245 11.59 21.60 -6.44
N GLU A 246 12.62 21.37 -5.64
CA GLU A 246 13.51 20.22 -5.81
C GLU A 246 12.79 18.90 -5.52
N GLN A 247 11.79 18.91 -4.65
CA GLN A 247 10.95 17.74 -4.36
C GLN A 247 10.05 17.40 -5.57
N PHE A 248 9.46 18.41 -6.22
CA PHE A 248 8.72 18.21 -7.47
C PHE A 248 9.64 17.73 -8.61
N ASP A 249 10.83 18.33 -8.75
CA ASP A 249 11.82 17.91 -9.74
C ASP A 249 12.30 16.46 -9.49
N ALA A 250 12.43 16.06 -8.22
CA ALA A 250 12.77 14.68 -7.85
C ALA A 250 11.63 13.71 -8.19
N MET A 251 10.38 14.12 -7.96
CA MET A 251 9.18 13.34 -8.31
C MET A 251 9.08 13.15 -9.83
N GLU A 252 9.31 14.21 -10.63
CA GLU A 252 9.33 14.11 -12.10
C GLU A 252 10.40 13.13 -12.60
N LYS A 253 11.63 13.22 -12.08
CA LYS A 253 12.72 12.28 -12.44
C LYS A 253 12.38 10.85 -12.08
N SER A 254 11.78 10.63 -10.91
CA SER A 254 11.38 9.31 -10.44
C SER A 254 10.23 8.75 -11.29
N THR A 255 9.28 9.60 -11.70
CA THR A 255 8.21 9.26 -12.65
C THR A 255 8.77 8.84 -13.99
N ALA A 256 9.69 9.61 -14.55
CA ALA A 256 10.33 9.30 -15.84
C ALA A 256 11.09 7.97 -15.78
N ALA A 257 11.78 7.68 -14.67
CA ALA A 257 12.46 6.41 -14.48
C ALA A 257 11.48 5.22 -14.39
N LEU A 258 10.34 5.40 -13.74
CA LEU A 258 9.30 4.38 -13.69
C LEU A 258 8.70 4.11 -15.07
N LEU A 259 8.31 5.16 -15.80
CA LEU A 259 7.75 5.03 -17.14
C LEU A 259 8.71 4.28 -18.07
N LYS A 260 10.00 4.63 -18.02
CA LYS A 260 11.03 3.92 -18.77
C LYS A 260 11.11 2.44 -18.39
N ALA A 261 11.05 2.10 -17.11
CA ALA A 261 11.08 0.71 -16.66
C ALA A 261 9.85 -0.08 -17.13
N LEU A 262 8.67 0.56 -17.18
CA LEU A 262 7.46 -0.06 -17.73
C LEU A 262 7.56 -0.30 -19.24
N GLU A 263 8.06 0.68 -20.00
CA GLU A 263 8.31 0.53 -21.45
C GLU A 263 9.29 -0.60 -21.75
N GLU A 264 10.37 -0.73 -20.96
CA GLU A 264 11.34 -1.83 -21.09
C GLU A 264 10.70 -3.19 -20.76
N ALA A 265 9.81 -3.25 -19.77
CA ALA A 265 9.07 -4.47 -19.45
C ALA A 265 8.10 -4.88 -20.55
N ASP A 266 7.37 -3.93 -21.15
CA ASP A 266 6.47 -4.17 -22.26
C ASP A 266 7.21 -4.69 -23.51
N GLN A 267 8.39 -4.10 -23.81
CA GLN A 267 9.22 -4.54 -24.94
C GLN A 267 9.76 -5.96 -24.74
N ALA A 268 10.25 -6.28 -23.54
CA ALA A 268 10.72 -7.63 -23.22
C ALA A 268 9.58 -8.67 -23.30
N SER A 269 8.36 -8.27 -22.94
CA SER A 269 7.16 -9.10 -23.05
C SER A 269 6.71 -9.37 -24.49
N ALA A 270 7.03 -8.48 -25.42
CA ALA A 270 6.67 -8.63 -26.84
C ALA A 270 7.66 -9.51 -27.62
N GLU A 271 8.87 -9.75 -27.07
CA GLU A 271 9.91 -10.58 -27.71
C GLU A 271 9.85 -12.06 -27.27
N GLU A 272 9.06 -12.41 -26.26
CA GLU A 272 8.78 -13.78 -25.82
C GLU A 272 7.49 -14.33 -26.48
#